data_7cb88f0a32daa200bf48508a43502302
#
_entry.id   7cb88f0a32daa200bf48508a43502302
#
_cell.length_a   1.000
_cell.length_b   1.000
_cell.length_c   1.000
_cell.angle_alpha   90.00
_cell.angle_beta   90.00
_cell.angle_gamma   90.00
#
_symmetry.space_group_name_H-M   'P 1'
#
loop_
_entity.id
_entity.type
_entity.pdbx_description
1 polymer ?
#
loop_
_entity_poly.entity_id
_entity_poly.type
_entity_poly.pdbx_seq_one_letter_code
_entity_poly.pdbx_strand_id
1 'polypeptide(L)'
;MFNGNALYRTVKNPVTDKFPELSGVDLFPQTYDANKWLEAAKAAKVLLDDTDYELYRAGNGDPYEDYYGITHVNWNSELIWTDRYNSGYSWGVNTAPTGLPGTAYGGVGPTQQQVDAYAMNNGRYPIIGYEASGDPIIDNASGYSKEEELQKSDWEYPAKGWSNFKNYNITAPNMYKDREPRFYITVFFGGNYWLHGACLLYTSPS
;
A
#
# COMPACT_ATOMS: atom_id res chain seq x y z
N MET A 1 2.40 4.92 17.46
CA MET A 1 3.09 5.25 18.74
C MET A 1 4.16 6.30 18.45
N PHE A 2 4.16 7.44 19.18
CA PHE A 2 5.19 8.46 19.03
C PHE A 2 6.45 8.04 19.79
N ASN A 3 7.59 8.05 19.14
CA ASN A 3 8.84 7.59 19.72
C ASN A 3 10.02 8.53 19.42
N GLY A 4 9.91 9.77 19.80
CA GLY A 4 10.98 10.75 19.63
C GLY A 4 11.39 10.99 18.18
N ASN A 5 10.43 10.84 17.24
CA ASN A 5 10.67 11.12 15.83
C ASN A 5 11.18 12.54 15.63
N ALA A 6 12.13 12.74 14.73
CA ALA A 6 12.79 14.04 14.49
C ALA A 6 11.78 15.15 14.16
N LEU A 7 10.69 14.85 13.48
CA LEU A 7 9.63 15.79 13.16
C LEU A 7 8.96 16.34 14.44
N TYR A 8 8.69 15.48 15.43
CA TYR A 8 8.02 15.88 16.68
C TYR A 8 8.97 16.46 17.72
N ARG A 9 10.27 16.23 17.61
CA ARG A 9 11.27 16.86 18.48
C ARG A 9 11.46 18.35 18.22
N THR A 10 11.15 18.81 17.02
CA THR A 10 11.30 20.21 16.62
C THR A 10 10.02 21.03 16.74
N VAL A 11 8.86 20.36 16.84
CA VAL A 11 7.58 21.03 17.01
C VAL A 11 7.37 21.33 18.48
N LYS A 12 7.49 22.62 18.87
CA LYS A 12 6.97 23.09 20.17
C LYS A 12 5.47 22.77 20.19
N ASN A 13 4.99 22.22 21.30
CA ASN A 13 3.59 21.86 21.46
C ASN A 13 2.65 23.06 21.22
N PRO A 14 2.04 23.21 20.05
CA PRO A 14 1.19 24.38 19.77
C PRO A 14 -0.08 24.39 20.63
N VAL A 15 -0.37 23.26 21.27
CA VAL A 15 -1.51 23.10 22.18
C VAL A 15 -1.26 23.77 23.53
N THR A 16 -0.01 23.82 23.99
CA THR A 16 0.32 24.44 25.31
C THR A 16 0.11 25.94 25.31
N ASP A 17 0.21 26.62 24.16
CA ASP A 17 -0.06 28.03 24.04
C ASP A 17 -1.55 28.38 24.23
N LYS A 18 -2.44 27.42 23.93
CA LYS A 18 -3.90 27.57 24.06
C LYS A 18 -4.45 27.07 25.40
N PHE A 19 -3.68 26.24 26.08
CA PHE A 19 -4.06 25.63 27.35
C PHE A 19 -2.96 25.84 28.38
N PRO A 20 -2.97 26.99 29.10
CA PRO A 20 -1.93 27.35 30.06
C PRO A 20 -1.63 26.32 31.15
N GLU A 21 -2.64 25.51 31.49
CA GLU A 21 -2.53 24.38 32.43
C GLU A 21 -1.60 23.26 31.95
N LEU A 22 -1.33 23.20 30.64
CA LEU A 22 -0.40 22.26 30.03
C LEU A 22 1.00 22.86 29.80
N SER A 23 1.20 24.08 30.27
CA SER A 23 2.50 24.76 30.14
C SER A 23 3.60 23.95 30.85
N GLY A 24 4.67 23.63 30.13
CA GLY A 24 5.76 22.79 30.62
C GLY A 24 5.51 21.28 30.59
N VAL A 25 4.35 20.84 30.10
CA VAL A 25 4.07 19.41 29.89
C VAL A 25 4.47 19.03 28.47
N ASP A 26 5.35 18.06 28.32
CA ASP A 26 5.67 17.45 27.02
C ASP A 26 4.56 16.50 26.62
N LEU A 27 3.70 16.92 25.66
CA LEU A 27 2.62 16.06 25.13
C LEU A 27 3.15 14.95 24.21
N PHE A 28 4.33 15.13 23.66
CA PHE A 28 4.98 14.15 22.80
C PHE A 28 6.37 13.81 23.33
N PRO A 29 6.77 12.53 23.30
CA PRO A 29 8.12 12.13 23.70
C PRO A 29 9.18 12.86 22.87
N GLN A 30 10.10 13.51 23.54
CA GLN A 30 11.19 14.26 22.90
C GLN A 30 12.41 13.37 22.61
N THR A 31 12.51 12.23 23.28
CA THR A 31 13.62 11.29 23.15
C THR A 31 13.12 9.95 22.60
N TYR A 32 13.98 9.30 21.81
CA TYR A 32 13.74 7.93 21.36
C TYR A 32 13.88 6.98 22.55
N ASP A 33 12.92 6.05 22.67
CA ASP A 33 12.93 4.98 23.65
C ASP A 33 12.62 3.64 22.96
N ALA A 34 13.61 2.76 22.89
CA ALA A 34 13.47 1.45 22.27
C ALA A 34 12.42 0.57 22.96
N ASN A 35 12.16 0.77 24.27
CA ASN A 35 11.16 0.00 25.00
C ASN A 35 9.74 0.21 24.46
N LYS A 36 9.44 1.37 23.90
CA LYS A 36 8.13 1.62 23.27
C LYS A 36 7.87 0.69 22.09
N TRP A 37 8.89 0.35 21.32
CA TRP A 37 8.77 -0.64 20.24
C TRP A 37 8.58 -2.04 20.79
N LEU A 38 9.27 -2.36 21.88
CA LEU A 38 9.09 -3.64 22.57
C LEU A 38 7.66 -3.80 23.11
N GLU A 39 7.11 -2.76 23.74
CA GLU A 39 5.71 -2.78 24.22
C GLU A 39 4.71 -2.89 23.08
N ALA A 40 4.93 -2.20 21.96
CA ALA A 40 4.11 -2.35 20.77
C ALA A 40 4.17 -3.77 20.19
N ALA A 41 5.36 -4.37 20.15
CA ALA A 41 5.55 -5.74 19.69
C ALA A 41 4.87 -6.77 20.62
N LYS A 42 4.95 -6.57 21.93
CA LYS A 42 4.24 -7.41 22.91
C LYS A 42 2.73 -7.33 22.73
N ALA A 43 2.19 -6.14 22.54
CA ALA A 43 0.76 -5.94 22.32
C ALA A 43 0.29 -6.60 21.01
N ALA A 44 1.07 -6.48 19.94
CA ALA A 44 0.76 -7.13 18.66
C ALA A 44 0.86 -8.66 18.79
N LYS A 45 1.83 -9.17 19.58
CA LYS A 45 1.98 -10.62 19.80
C LYS A 45 0.76 -11.25 20.47
N VAL A 46 0.04 -10.54 21.31
CA VAL A 46 -1.18 -11.05 21.93
C VAL A 46 -2.19 -11.50 20.86
N LEU A 47 -2.36 -10.71 19.79
CA LEU A 47 -3.25 -11.09 18.68
C LEU A 47 -2.71 -12.25 17.85
N LEU A 48 -1.37 -12.35 17.69
CA LEU A 48 -0.76 -13.45 16.95
C LEU A 48 -0.87 -14.79 17.71
N ASP A 49 -0.93 -14.73 19.05
CA ASP A 49 -1.10 -15.90 19.90
C ASP A 49 -2.60 -16.25 20.13
N ASP A 50 -3.51 -15.36 19.72
CA ASP A 50 -4.96 -15.55 19.82
C ASP A 50 -5.44 -16.46 18.69
N THR A 51 -6.16 -17.54 19.06
CA THR A 51 -6.66 -18.53 18.10
C THR A 51 -7.99 -18.16 17.45
N ASP A 52 -8.60 -17.06 17.88
CA ASP A 52 -9.86 -16.59 17.32
C ASP A 52 -9.65 -15.80 16.01
N TYR A 53 -8.40 -15.38 15.76
CA TYR A 53 -8.01 -14.66 14.55
C TYR A 53 -6.96 -15.42 13.76
N GLU A 54 -7.13 -15.45 12.46
CA GLU A 54 -6.16 -16.04 11.52
C GLU A 54 -6.15 -15.27 10.21
N LEU A 55 -5.08 -15.38 9.46
CA LEU A 55 -5.00 -14.76 8.13
C LEU A 55 -6.09 -15.34 7.23
N TYR A 56 -6.85 -14.44 6.60
CA TYR A 56 -7.91 -14.85 5.67
C TYR A 56 -7.35 -15.68 4.51
N ARG A 57 -8.09 -16.73 4.15
CA ARG A 57 -7.81 -17.60 3.01
C ARG A 57 -9.09 -17.84 2.23
N ALA A 58 -9.04 -17.60 0.91
CA ALA A 58 -10.17 -17.89 0.01
C ALA A 58 -10.42 -19.40 -0.19
N GLY A 59 -9.47 -20.23 0.21
CA GLY A 59 -9.58 -21.68 0.19
C GLY A 59 -9.20 -22.34 -1.14
N ASN A 60 -8.77 -21.57 -2.14
CA ASN A 60 -8.35 -22.08 -3.46
C ASN A 60 -6.83 -22.01 -3.69
N GLY A 61 -6.06 -21.49 -2.74
CA GLY A 61 -4.60 -21.34 -2.81
C GLY A 61 -4.13 -20.20 -3.71
N ASP A 62 -5.04 -19.31 -4.13
CA ASP A 62 -4.67 -18.11 -4.90
C ASP A 62 -4.36 -16.94 -3.96
N PRO A 63 -3.10 -16.48 -3.88
CA PRO A 63 -2.70 -15.40 -2.98
C PRO A 63 -3.34 -14.04 -3.36
N TYR A 64 -3.78 -13.86 -4.59
CA TYR A 64 -4.50 -12.66 -5.03
C TYR A 64 -5.91 -12.63 -4.47
N GLU A 65 -6.62 -13.75 -4.52
CA GLU A 65 -7.96 -13.88 -3.93
C GLU A 65 -7.90 -13.84 -2.40
N ASP A 66 -6.90 -14.46 -1.78
CA ASP A 66 -6.65 -14.37 -0.36
C ASP A 66 -6.57 -12.91 0.08
N TYR A 67 -5.70 -12.12 -0.55
CA TYR A 67 -5.49 -10.73 -0.16
C TYR A 67 -6.69 -9.83 -0.48
N TYR A 68 -7.34 -10.04 -1.62
CA TYR A 68 -8.56 -9.31 -1.96
C TYR A 68 -9.69 -9.56 -0.96
N GLY A 69 -9.89 -10.78 -0.57
CA GLY A 69 -10.96 -11.18 0.32
C GLY A 69 -10.90 -10.50 1.69
N ILE A 70 -9.69 -10.08 2.16
CA ILE A 70 -9.56 -9.35 3.43
C ILE A 70 -10.50 -8.14 3.51
N THR A 71 -10.66 -7.41 2.41
CA THR A 71 -11.48 -6.20 2.36
C THR A 71 -12.86 -6.38 1.75
N HIS A 72 -13.10 -7.49 1.03
CA HIS A 72 -14.33 -7.71 0.26
C HIS A 72 -15.24 -8.79 0.85
N VAL A 73 -14.70 -9.68 1.69
CA VAL A 73 -15.51 -10.67 2.39
C VAL A 73 -15.85 -10.16 3.78
N ASN A 74 -17.16 -9.94 4.02
CA ASN A 74 -17.64 -9.46 5.30
C ASN A 74 -17.38 -10.47 6.42
N TRP A 75 -16.92 -9.99 7.58
CA TRP A 75 -16.72 -10.81 8.79
C TRP A 75 -15.81 -12.03 8.56
N ASN A 76 -14.70 -11.82 7.87
CA ASN A 76 -13.70 -12.86 7.70
C ASN A 76 -12.81 -13.01 8.95
N SER A 77 -12.03 -14.09 9.00
CA SER A 77 -11.18 -14.47 10.14
C SER A 77 -10.07 -13.48 10.50
N GLU A 78 -9.71 -12.57 9.60
CA GLU A 78 -8.65 -11.58 9.82
C GLU A 78 -9.18 -10.25 10.39
N LEU A 79 -10.50 -10.03 10.32
CA LEU A 79 -11.11 -8.76 10.72
C LEU A 79 -11.35 -8.71 12.22
N ILE A 80 -10.63 -7.83 12.92
CA ILE A 80 -10.81 -7.53 14.34
C ILE A 80 -11.90 -6.48 14.54
N TRP A 81 -11.87 -5.43 13.72
CA TRP A 81 -12.82 -4.31 13.79
C TRP A 81 -12.99 -3.66 12.44
N THR A 82 -14.21 -3.26 12.12
CA THR A 82 -14.54 -2.56 10.88
C THR A 82 -15.34 -1.31 11.16
N ASP A 83 -15.05 -0.23 10.46
CA ASP A 83 -15.88 0.96 10.46
C ASP A 83 -17.00 0.79 9.41
N ARG A 84 -18.24 0.93 9.85
CA ARG A 84 -19.44 0.86 9.00
C ARG A 84 -19.80 2.19 8.35
N TYR A 85 -19.10 3.27 8.71
CA TYR A 85 -19.39 4.57 8.13
C TYR A 85 -18.88 4.61 6.69
N ASN A 86 -19.81 4.70 5.75
CA ASN A 86 -19.50 4.61 4.34
C ASN A 86 -19.24 6.00 3.73
N SER A 87 -17.99 6.39 3.64
CA SER A 87 -17.54 7.46 2.73
C SER A 87 -17.00 6.92 1.39
N GLY A 88 -17.26 5.64 1.10
CA GLY A 88 -16.67 4.90 -0.02
C GLY A 88 -16.92 5.55 -1.38
N TYR A 89 -18.05 6.24 -1.55
CA TYR A 89 -18.32 6.94 -2.82
C TYR A 89 -17.28 8.03 -3.09
N SER A 90 -17.07 8.96 -2.16
CA SER A 90 -16.09 10.04 -2.34
C SER A 90 -14.67 9.52 -2.53
N TRP A 91 -14.29 8.50 -1.78
CA TRP A 91 -12.99 7.86 -1.94
C TRP A 91 -12.87 7.20 -3.31
N GLY A 92 -13.86 6.41 -3.72
CA GLY A 92 -13.88 5.71 -5.00
C GLY A 92 -13.77 6.65 -6.19
N VAL A 93 -14.51 7.75 -6.22
CA VAL A 93 -14.45 8.71 -7.34
C VAL A 93 -13.12 9.47 -7.40
N ASN A 94 -12.48 9.73 -6.28
CA ASN A 94 -11.19 10.42 -6.24
C ASN A 94 -10.00 9.51 -6.58
N THR A 95 -10.09 8.21 -6.28
CA THR A 95 -9.04 7.22 -6.57
C THR A 95 -9.20 6.58 -7.94
N ALA A 96 -10.43 6.50 -8.45
CA ALA A 96 -10.68 5.90 -9.76
C ALA A 96 -10.03 6.73 -10.88
N PRO A 97 -9.35 6.08 -11.84
CA PRO A 97 -8.69 6.76 -12.94
C PRO A 97 -9.67 7.58 -13.80
N THR A 98 -9.23 8.76 -14.25
CA THR A 98 -10.00 9.58 -15.20
C THR A 98 -10.25 8.80 -16.48
N GLY A 99 -11.44 9.01 -17.06
CA GLY A 99 -11.83 8.34 -18.31
C GLY A 99 -12.63 7.06 -18.14
N LEU A 100 -12.84 6.60 -16.90
CA LEU A 100 -13.82 5.55 -16.65
C LEU A 100 -15.25 6.06 -16.83
N PRO A 101 -16.20 5.18 -17.25
CA PRO A 101 -17.61 5.54 -17.28
C PRO A 101 -18.09 5.96 -15.89
N GLY A 102 -18.74 7.13 -15.82
CA GLY A 102 -19.17 7.74 -14.57
C GLY A 102 -18.23 8.85 -14.09
N THR A 103 -18.36 9.24 -12.83
CA THR A 103 -17.54 10.29 -12.24
C THR A 103 -16.25 9.67 -11.67
N ALA A 104 -15.12 9.94 -12.29
CA ALA A 104 -13.80 9.47 -11.84
C ALA A 104 -12.79 10.60 -12.02
N TYR A 105 -12.17 11.05 -10.93
CA TYR A 105 -11.31 12.24 -10.93
C TYR A 105 -9.82 11.92 -10.99
N GLY A 106 -9.38 10.74 -10.58
CA GLY A 106 -7.98 10.33 -10.59
C GLY A 106 -7.06 11.22 -9.75
N GLY A 107 -7.63 11.94 -8.75
CA GLY A 107 -6.91 12.94 -7.99
C GLY A 107 -6.08 12.40 -6.81
N VAL A 108 -6.25 11.12 -6.49
CA VAL A 108 -5.57 10.48 -5.35
C VAL A 108 -4.89 9.21 -5.84
N GLY A 109 -3.60 9.11 -5.61
CA GLY A 109 -2.81 7.93 -5.93
C GLY A 109 -1.76 7.65 -4.85
N PRO A 110 -1.15 6.46 -4.87
CA PRO A 110 -0.04 6.16 -3.96
C PRO A 110 1.18 7.04 -4.28
N THR A 111 1.96 7.35 -3.27
CA THR A 111 3.28 7.97 -3.48
C THR A 111 4.24 6.94 -4.10
N GLN A 112 5.30 7.40 -4.78
CA GLN A 112 6.31 6.48 -5.32
C GLN A 112 6.94 5.64 -4.19
N GLN A 113 7.19 6.22 -3.03
CA GLN A 113 7.70 5.49 -1.86
C GLN A 113 6.78 4.32 -1.43
N GLN A 114 5.45 4.51 -1.54
CA GLN A 114 4.51 3.42 -1.28
C GLN A 114 4.61 2.32 -2.33
N VAL A 115 4.78 2.66 -3.60
CA VAL A 115 5.01 1.71 -4.69
C VAL A 115 6.32 0.94 -4.48
N ASP A 116 7.38 1.63 -4.07
CA ASP A 116 8.70 1.06 -3.83
C ASP A 116 8.73 0.11 -2.60
N ALA A 117 7.79 0.29 -1.66
CA ALA A 117 7.69 -0.53 -0.47
C ALA A 117 7.14 -1.95 -0.72
N TYR A 118 6.63 -2.24 -1.92
CA TYR A 118 6.22 -3.59 -2.27
C TYR A 118 7.40 -4.43 -2.73
N ALA A 119 7.48 -5.67 -2.25
CA ALA A 119 8.52 -6.61 -2.67
C ALA A 119 8.35 -7.06 -4.14
N MET A 120 9.41 -7.62 -4.69
CA MET A 120 9.36 -8.41 -5.91
C MET A 120 8.80 -9.81 -5.61
N ASN A 121 8.41 -10.56 -6.63
CA ASN A 121 7.86 -11.92 -6.50
C ASN A 121 8.85 -12.92 -5.86
N ASN A 122 10.15 -12.59 -5.85
CA ASN A 122 11.18 -13.36 -5.15
C ASN A 122 11.32 -13.02 -3.66
N GLY A 123 10.44 -12.15 -3.12
CA GLY A 123 10.42 -11.73 -1.73
C GLY A 123 11.44 -10.64 -1.35
N ARG A 124 12.25 -10.16 -2.28
CA ARG A 124 13.22 -9.08 -2.02
C ARG A 124 12.59 -7.71 -2.30
N TYR A 125 12.92 -6.75 -1.45
CA TYR A 125 12.50 -5.37 -1.68
C TYR A 125 13.40 -4.73 -2.76
N PRO A 126 12.82 -4.12 -3.81
CA PRO A 126 13.62 -3.48 -4.85
C PRO A 126 14.38 -2.26 -4.34
N ILE A 127 13.77 -1.50 -3.45
CA ILE A 127 14.35 -0.30 -2.85
C ILE A 127 14.60 -0.56 -1.37
N ILE A 128 15.85 -0.46 -0.94
CA ILE A 128 16.28 -0.74 0.43
C ILE A 128 16.59 0.52 1.23
N GLY A 129 16.46 1.68 0.62
CA GLY A 129 16.69 2.98 1.24
C GLY A 129 16.74 4.10 0.22
N TYR A 130 17.09 5.29 0.68
CA TYR A 130 17.26 6.46 -0.17
C TYR A 130 18.53 7.19 0.22
N GLU A 131 19.26 7.68 -0.78
CA GLU A 131 20.41 8.56 -0.59
C GLU A 131 19.98 9.92 -0.04
N ALA A 132 20.94 10.72 0.43
CA ALA A 132 20.66 12.08 0.88
C ALA A 132 20.10 12.99 -0.23
N SER A 133 20.37 12.68 -1.49
CA SER A 133 19.79 13.30 -2.69
C SER A 133 18.33 12.96 -2.92
N GLY A 134 17.81 11.92 -2.27
CA GLY A 134 16.48 11.35 -2.50
C GLY A 134 16.47 10.23 -3.54
N ASP A 135 17.60 9.86 -4.12
CA ASP A 135 17.70 8.75 -5.07
C ASP A 135 17.53 7.41 -4.36
N PRO A 136 16.81 6.45 -4.97
CA PRO A 136 16.60 5.13 -4.38
C PRO A 136 17.89 4.29 -4.38
N ILE A 137 18.13 3.60 -3.27
CA ILE A 137 19.18 2.57 -3.16
C ILE A 137 18.56 1.24 -3.55
N ILE A 138 19.02 0.67 -4.67
CA ILE A 138 18.44 -0.54 -5.25
C ILE A 138 19.15 -1.79 -4.71
N ASP A 139 18.36 -2.80 -4.35
CA ASP A 139 18.87 -4.15 -4.13
C ASP A 139 19.03 -4.84 -5.49
N ASN A 140 20.24 -4.93 -6.00
CA ASN A 140 20.53 -5.58 -7.29
C ASN A 140 20.09 -7.06 -7.34
N ALA A 141 20.00 -7.74 -6.20
CA ALA A 141 19.52 -9.11 -6.13
C ALA A 141 17.99 -9.23 -6.22
N SER A 142 17.27 -8.11 -6.19
CA SER A 142 15.81 -8.09 -6.35
C SER A 142 15.35 -8.36 -7.78
N GLY A 143 16.22 -8.15 -8.78
CA GLY A 143 15.88 -8.20 -10.20
C GLY A 143 15.25 -6.91 -10.74
N TYR A 144 15.14 -5.87 -9.91
CA TYR A 144 14.66 -4.54 -10.33
C TYR A 144 15.80 -3.76 -11.00
N SER A 145 15.47 -3.05 -12.08
CA SER A 145 16.41 -2.16 -12.80
C SER A 145 15.84 -0.76 -12.90
N LYS A 146 16.57 0.23 -12.40
CA LYS A 146 16.17 1.63 -12.49
C LYS A 146 16.27 2.16 -13.92
N GLU A 147 17.25 1.70 -14.68
CA GLU A 147 17.47 2.11 -16.07
C GLU A 147 16.32 1.69 -16.98
N GLU A 148 15.63 0.60 -16.61
CA GLU A 148 14.53 0.03 -17.39
C GLU A 148 13.16 0.31 -16.80
N GLU A 149 13.06 0.94 -15.64
CA GLU A 149 11.81 1.06 -14.88
C GLU A 149 10.66 1.72 -15.67
N LEU A 150 10.96 2.74 -16.46
CA LEU A 150 9.99 3.47 -17.28
C LEU A 150 9.81 2.88 -18.68
N GLN A 151 10.64 1.94 -19.09
CA GLN A 151 10.49 1.24 -20.37
C GLN A 151 9.26 0.35 -20.31
N LYS A 152 8.42 0.43 -21.35
CA LYS A 152 7.26 -0.43 -21.48
C LYS A 152 7.64 -1.72 -22.19
N SER A 153 7.21 -2.83 -21.65
CA SER A 153 7.30 -4.13 -22.30
C SER A 153 6.00 -4.90 -22.18
N ASP A 154 5.84 -5.92 -22.99
CA ASP A 154 4.70 -6.83 -22.90
C ASP A 154 4.99 -7.91 -21.87
N TRP A 155 4.08 -8.08 -20.94
CA TRP A 155 4.18 -9.13 -19.93
C TRP A 155 2.80 -9.59 -19.45
N GLU A 156 2.76 -10.79 -18.91
CA GLU A 156 1.53 -11.38 -18.45
C GLU A 156 1.16 -10.85 -17.05
N TYR A 157 -0.06 -10.32 -16.94
CA TYR A 157 -0.59 -9.85 -15.66
C TYR A 157 -0.85 -11.03 -14.73
N PRO A 158 -0.27 -11.08 -13.52
CA PRO A 158 -0.26 -12.30 -12.73
C PRO A 158 -1.58 -12.62 -12.02
N ALA A 159 -2.44 -11.64 -11.75
CA ALA A 159 -3.70 -11.83 -11.06
C ALA A 159 -4.80 -12.37 -12.01
N LYS A 160 -4.66 -13.62 -12.44
CA LYS A 160 -5.51 -14.24 -13.48
C LYS A 160 -6.91 -14.64 -13.04
N GLY A 161 -7.08 -15.03 -11.78
CA GLY A 161 -8.35 -15.56 -11.25
C GLY A 161 -9.47 -14.52 -11.17
N TRP A 162 -9.14 -13.29 -11.32
CA TRP A 162 -9.92 -12.12 -10.92
C TRP A 162 -10.73 -11.50 -12.00
N SER A 163 -10.52 -11.87 -13.22
CA SER A 163 -11.12 -11.18 -14.33
C SER A 163 -11.73 -12.17 -15.29
N ASN A 164 -12.88 -11.81 -15.83
CA ASN A 164 -13.42 -12.39 -17.04
C ASN A 164 -12.54 -12.08 -18.27
N PHE A 165 -11.28 -11.64 -18.06
CA PHE A 165 -10.34 -11.33 -19.11
C PHE A 165 -9.79 -12.61 -19.71
N LYS A 166 -9.92 -12.72 -21.00
CA LYS A 166 -9.39 -13.85 -21.78
C LYS A 166 -7.93 -13.64 -22.18
N ASN A 167 -7.43 -12.43 -22.07
CA ASN A 167 -6.05 -12.08 -22.40
C ASN A 167 -5.43 -11.28 -21.25
N TYR A 168 -4.38 -11.83 -20.67
CA TYR A 168 -3.69 -11.23 -19.52
C TYR A 168 -2.42 -10.50 -19.91
N ASN A 169 -2.07 -10.46 -21.21
CA ASN A 169 -0.92 -9.70 -21.68
C ASN A 169 -1.23 -8.21 -21.64
N ILE A 170 -0.39 -7.47 -20.94
CA ILE A 170 -0.45 -6.01 -20.84
C ILE A 170 0.86 -5.42 -21.33
N THR A 171 0.79 -4.18 -21.86
CA THR A 171 1.97 -3.36 -22.17
C THR A 171 2.09 -2.28 -21.11
N ALA A 172 3.01 -2.44 -20.18
CA ALA A 172 3.15 -1.54 -19.05
C ALA A 172 4.62 -1.31 -18.67
N PRO A 173 4.92 -0.24 -17.87
CA PRO A 173 6.26 0.01 -17.37
C PRO A 173 6.83 -1.17 -16.57
N ASN A 174 8.12 -1.46 -16.78
CA ASN A 174 8.80 -2.59 -16.14
C ASN A 174 8.88 -2.47 -14.62
N MET A 175 8.78 -1.26 -14.06
CA MET A 175 8.75 -1.06 -12.61
C MET A 175 7.59 -1.78 -11.91
N TYR A 176 6.55 -2.14 -12.64
CA TYR A 176 5.37 -2.84 -12.11
C TYR A 176 5.39 -4.35 -12.34
N LYS A 177 6.38 -4.83 -13.12
CA LYS A 177 6.52 -6.24 -13.42
C LYS A 177 7.12 -7.01 -12.25
N ASP A 178 6.75 -8.29 -12.13
CA ASP A 178 7.30 -9.24 -11.16
C ASP A 178 7.20 -8.78 -9.69
N ARG A 179 6.16 -8.03 -9.34
CA ARG A 179 5.87 -7.62 -7.97
C ARG A 179 5.11 -8.70 -7.21
N GLU A 180 5.12 -8.60 -5.88
CA GLU A 180 4.33 -9.47 -5.00
C GLU A 180 2.81 -9.33 -5.23
N PRO A 181 1.99 -10.34 -4.87
CA PRO A 181 0.54 -10.31 -5.11
C PRO A 181 -0.19 -9.07 -4.54
N ARG A 182 0.19 -8.59 -3.35
CA ARG A 182 -0.42 -7.41 -2.72
C ARG A 182 -0.33 -6.17 -3.59
N PHE A 183 0.76 -6.01 -4.34
CA PHE A 183 0.95 -4.90 -5.27
C PHE A 183 -0.19 -4.83 -6.29
N TYR A 184 -0.46 -5.94 -6.97
CA TYR A 184 -1.45 -5.98 -8.05
C TYR A 184 -2.89 -5.82 -7.60
N ILE A 185 -3.16 -6.01 -6.31
CA ILE A 185 -4.49 -5.80 -5.71
C ILE A 185 -4.68 -4.36 -5.25
N THR A 186 -3.61 -3.70 -4.80
CA THR A 186 -3.72 -2.37 -4.17
C THR A 186 -3.28 -1.22 -5.05
N VAL A 187 -2.40 -1.47 -6.02
CA VAL A 187 -1.86 -0.43 -6.90
C VAL A 187 -2.41 -0.58 -8.30
N PHE A 188 -3.13 0.43 -8.73
CA PHE A 188 -3.58 0.56 -10.11
C PHE A 188 -2.59 1.44 -10.89
N PHE A 189 -2.17 0.99 -12.08
CA PHE A 189 -1.16 1.67 -12.90
C PHE A 189 -1.53 1.69 -14.38
N GLY A 190 -0.89 2.57 -15.15
CA GLY A 190 -1.12 2.70 -16.60
C GLY A 190 -0.80 1.41 -17.35
N GLY A 191 -1.72 0.98 -18.20
CA GLY A 191 -1.64 -0.30 -18.92
C GLY A 191 -2.32 -1.48 -18.22
N ASN A 192 -2.79 -1.28 -16.98
CA ASN A 192 -3.55 -2.31 -16.27
C ASN A 192 -5.04 -2.34 -16.70
N TYR A 193 -5.70 -3.47 -16.44
CA TYR A 193 -7.13 -3.61 -16.67
C TYR A 193 -7.93 -3.11 -15.47
N TRP A 194 -9.01 -2.37 -15.71
CA TRP A 194 -9.96 -2.04 -14.67
C TRP A 194 -10.95 -3.19 -14.46
N LEU A 195 -11.13 -3.58 -13.21
CA LEU A 195 -11.82 -4.82 -12.80
C LEU A 195 -13.30 -4.94 -13.23
N HIS A 196 -13.95 -3.86 -13.63
CA HIS A 196 -15.39 -3.84 -13.92
C HIS A 196 -15.78 -3.64 -15.39
N GLY A 197 -14.89 -3.84 -16.29
CA GLY A 197 -15.20 -3.76 -17.70
C GLY A 197 -13.99 -4.14 -18.54
N ALA A 198 -14.19 -4.73 -19.67
CA ALA A 198 -13.14 -5.02 -20.64
C ALA A 198 -12.47 -3.73 -21.21
N CYS A 199 -12.22 -2.74 -20.37
CA CYS A 199 -11.65 -1.47 -20.76
C CYS A 199 -10.18 -1.44 -20.37
N LEU A 200 -9.32 -1.56 -21.37
CA LEU A 200 -7.93 -1.15 -21.28
C LEU A 200 -7.92 0.37 -21.07
N LEU A 201 -7.50 0.80 -19.89
CA LEU A 201 -7.23 2.21 -19.67
C LEU A 201 -5.93 2.58 -20.38
N TYR A 202 -6.07 3.07 -21.59
CA TYR A 202 -5.03 3.82 -22.23
C TYR A 202 -4.90 5.16 -21.49
N THR A 203 -4.03 5.23 -20.52
CA THR A 203 -3.48 6.53 -20.16
C THR A 203 -2.47 6.89 -21.22
N SER A 204 -2.91 7.60 -22.24
CA SER A 204 -1.97 8.34 -23.09
C SER A 204 -1.18 9.26 -22.16
N PRO A 205 0.16 9.23 -22.16
CA PRO A 205 0.93 10.31 -21.59
C PRO A 205 0.60 11.55 -22.44
N SER A 206 0.02 12.56 -21.80
CA SER A 206 -0.06 13.92 -22.33
C SER A 206 1.31 14.53 -22.37
#